data_cfbcf48b634541af5f1d096a290ae4a3
#
_entry.id   cfbcf48b634541af5f1d096a290ae4a3
#
_cell.length_a   1.000
_cell.length_b   1.000
_cell.length_c   1.000
_cell.angle_alpha   90.00
_cell.angle_beta   90.00
_cell.angle_gamma   90.00
#
_symmetry.space_group_name_H-M   'P 1'
#
loop_
_entity.id
_entity.type
_entity.pdbx_description
1 polymer ?
#
loop_
_entity_poly.entity_id
_entity_poly.type
_entity_poly.pdbx_seq_one_letter_code
_entity_poly.pdbx_strand_id
1 'polypeptide(L)'
;MLSTLVMSMLLVIDVGNTNVVFAVFDGNKIAGQWRISTDAKRTSDEYGVWLTQVLEHSKISPESITGAVVSSVVPQTLFDLRQLTKRYFNTELMVLGDPRLNLKTGVGVKIDNPAEVGADRLVNSFAAWSRYKKPLIVVDFGTATTFDVVSKEGDYIGGVIAPGINLSLDALHRAAAKLPNIAISPPYKVIGTNTIGAMQSGIYYGYVGLVEGIVARIKAEYNSPMLVIATGGLASLYAKACPVIEHVDADLTIHGLKQLYEMNT
;
A
#
# COMPACT_ATOMS: atom_id res chain seq x y z
N MET A 1 6.55 40.43 -18.53
CA MET A 1 5.73 39.44 -17.80
C MET A 1 6.49 38.14 -17.80
N LEU A 2 7.15 37.79 -16.71
CA LEU A 2 7.76 36.47 -16.53
C LEU A 2 6.60 35.49 -16.36
N SER A 3 6.38 34.62 -17.34
CA SER A 3 5.53 33.45 -17.22
C SER A 3 6.12 32.61 -16.10
N THR A 4 5.50 32.65 -14.93
CA THR A 4 5.79 31.69 -13.85
C THR A 4 5.42 30.35 -14.44
N LEU A 5 6.40 29.50 -14.76
CA LEU A 5 6.15 28.09 -15.08
C LEU A 5 5.44 27.53 -13.85
N VAL A 6 4.14 27.31 -13.94
CA VAL A 6 3.39 26.58 -12.93
C VAL A 6 3.94 25.16 -13.00
N MET A 7 4.66 24.74 -11.94
CA MET A 7 5.15 23.37 -11.83
C MET A 7 3.94 22.46 -11.80
N SER A 8 3.88 21.51 -12.72
CA SER A 8 2.79 20.53 -12.81
C SER A 8 3.09 19.38 -11.85
N MET A 9 2.35 19.31 -10.74
CA MET A 9 2.49 18.26 -9.73
C MET A 9 1.30 17.30 -9.75
N LEU A 10 1.56 16.06 -9.40
CA LEU A 10 0.56 14.99 -9.32
C LEU A 10 0.26 14.65 -7.86
N LEU A 11 -1.02 14.72 -7.50
CA LEU A 11 -1.54 14.19 -6.24
C LEU A 11 -1.87 12.71 -6.39
N VAL A 12 -1.23 11.87 -5.60
CA VAL A 12 -1.46 10.43 -5.54
C VAL A 12 -2.10 10.10 -4.20
N ILE A 13 -3.19 9.33 -4.24
CA ILE A 13 -3.97 8.96 -3.05
C ILE A 13 -4.09 7.44 -3.00
N ASP A 14 -3.70 6.84 -1.88
CA ASP A 14 -3.93 5.42 -1.61
C ASP A 14 -4.83 5.28 -0.38
N VAL A 15 -6.02 4.69 -0.57
CA VAL A 15 -7.04 4.54 0.46
C VAL A 15 -7.12 3.09 0.90
N GLY A 16 -6.40 2.79 1.98
CA GLY A 16 -6.51 1.51 2.68
C GLY A 16 -7.62 1.52 3.74
N ASN A 17 -7.91 0.35 4.31
CA ASN A 17 -8.92 0.21 5.39
C ASN A 17 -8.54 0.95 6.69
N THR A 18 -7.26 1.14 6.95
CA THR A 18 -6.77 1.77 8.18
C THR A 18 -6.28 3.21 7.96
N ASN A 19 -5.59 3.47 6.85
CA ASN A 19 -5.01 4.76 6.56
C ASN A 19 -5.28 5.19 5.12
N VAL A 20 -5.41 6.50 4.92
CA VAL A 20 -5.29 7.15 3.62
C VAL A 20 -3.91 7.79 3.52
N VAL A 21 -3.17 7.46 2.49
CA VAL A 21 -1.86 8.05 2.17
C VAL A 21 -2.05 9.05 1.04
N PHE A 22 -1.56 10.26 1.23
CA PHE A 22 -1.47 11.31 0.22
C PHE A 22 -0.01 11.56 -0.10
N ALA A 23 0.33 11.57 -1.38
CA ALA A 23 1.66 11.96 -1.84
C ALA A 23 1.57 12.94 -3.01
N VAL A 24 2.48 13.90 -3.05
CA VAL A 24 2.60 14.85 -4.16
C VAL A 24 3.92 14.60 -4.86
N PHE A 25 3.85 14.40 -6.16
CA PHE A 25 5.01 14.25 -7.02
C PHE A 25 5.33 15.53 -7.78
N ASP A 26 6.60 15.89 -7.77
CA ASP A 26 7.22 16.84 -8.70
C ASP A 26 8.09 16.03 -9.68
N GLY A 27 7.60 15.81 -10.88
CA GLY A 27 8.18 14.85 -11.81
C GLY A 27 8.29 13.45 -11.19
N ASN A 28 9.51 12.96 -10.99
CA ASN A 28 9.76 11.64 -10.40
C ASN A 28 10.05 11.66 -8.88
N LYS A 29 10.05 12.83 -8.26
CA LYS A 29 10.35 12.97 -6.83
C LYS A 29 9.07 13.14 -6.02
N ILE A 30 8.99 12.47 -4.88
CA ILE A 30 7.98 12.74 -3.87
C ILE A 30 8.36 14.08 -3.20
N ALA A 31 7.57 15.12 -3.46
CA ALA A 31 7.72 16.43 -2.85
C ALA A 31 7.17 16.47 -1.42
N GLY A 32 6.15 15.66 -1.13
CA GLY A 32 5.59 15.48 0.20
C GLY A 32 4.73 14.22 0.27
N GLN A 33 4.66 13.64 1.47
CA GLN A 33 3.84 12.44 1.74
C GLN A 33 3.27 12.51 3.15
N TRP A 34 1.97 12.27 3.27
CA TRP A 34 1.27 12.37 4.55
C TRP A 34 0.27 11.24 4.69
N ARG A 35 -0.11 10.98 5.93
CA ARG A 35 -1.03 9.91 6.26
C ARG A 35 -2.07 10.40 7.26
N ILE A 36 -3.31 9.98 7.04
CA ILE A 36 -4.43 10.21 7.94
C ILE A 36 -5.21 8.90 8.12
N SER A 37 -5.86 8.72 9.26
CA SER A 37 -6.71 7.54 9.49
C SER A 37 -7.86 7.50 8.49
N THR A 38 -8.20 6.33 7.98
CA THR A 38 -9.37 6.15 7.13
C THR A 38 -10.64 6.32 7.97
N ASP A 39 -11.49 7.23 7.52
CA ASP A 39 -12.85 7.41 8.02
C ASP A 39 -13.77 7.55 6.80
N ALA A 40 -14.68 6.58 6.64
CA ALA A 40 -15.62 6.57 5.52
C ALA A 40 -16.63 7.72 5.54
N LYS A 41 -16.72 8.46 6.66
CA LYS A 41 -17.60 9.62 6.85
C LYS A 41 -16.89 10.96 6.73
N ARG A 42 -15.57 10.95 6.53
CA ARG A 42 -14.80 12.18 6.43
C ARG A 42 -15.17 12.94 5.16
N THR A 43 -15.58 14.18 5.33
CA THR A 43 -16.02 15.04 4.25
C THR A 43 -14.86 15.59 3.41
N SER A 44 -15.17 16.02 2.20
CA SER A 44 -14.22 16.69 1.31
C SER A 44 -13.57 17.93 1.96
N ASP A 45 -14.32 18.65 2.80
CA ASP A 45 -13.81 19.87 3.43
C ASP A 45 -12.84 19.53 4.59
N GLU A 46 -13.09 18.47 5.37
CA GLU A 46 -12.14 18.00 6.38
C GLU A 46 -10.81 17.56 5.74
N TYR A 47 -10.88 16.81 4.63
CA TYR A 47 -9.68 16.49 3.85
C TYR A 47 -9.01 17.75 3.29
N GLY A 48 -9.79 18.68 2.75
CA GLY A 48 -9.29 19.89 2.09
C GLY A 48 -8.53 20.79 3.06
N VAL A 49 -9.10 21.11 4.20
CA VAL A 49 -8.46 21.94 5.23
C VAL A 49 -7.18 21.29 5.73
N TRP A 50 -7.24 19.99 6.06
CA TRP A 50 -6.06 19.28 6.52
C TRP A 50 -4.96 19.20 5.45
N LEU A 51 -5.33 18.86 4.21
CA LEU A 51 -4.35 18.68 3.13
C LEU A 51 -3.69 20.00 2.74
N THR A 52 -4.47 21.09 2.65
CA THR A 52 -3.91 22.43 2.35
C THR A 52 -2.91 22.88 3.42
N GLN A 53 -3.17 22.61 4.70
CA GLN A 53 -2.23 22.93 5.78
C GLN A 53 -0.91 22.17 5.67
N VAL A 54 -0.95 20.84 5.38
CA VAL A 54 0.29 20.06 5.26
C VAL A 54 1.05 20.41 3.98
N LEU A 55 0.35 20.78 2.89
CA LEU A 55 0.97 21.30 1.67
C LEU A 55 1.69 22.63 1.94
N GLU A 56 1.04 23.56 2.63
CA GLU A 56 1.64 24.85 3.00
C GLU A 56 2.91 24.68 3.85
N HIS A 57 2.86 23.79 4.86
CA HIS A 57 4.03 23.45 5.66
C HIS A 57 5.19 22.90 4.82
N SER A 58 4.88 22.20 3.75
CA SER A 58 5.86 21.64 2.81
C SER A 58 6.22 22.60 1.67
N LYS A 59 5.69 23.83 1.69
CA LYS A 59 5.88 24.88 0.66
C LYS A 59 5.42 24.44 -0.73
N ILE A 60 4.38 23.60 -0.79
CA ILE A 60 3.73 23.16 -2.02
C ILE A 60 2.47 23.98 -2.21
N SER A 61 2.39 24.72 -3.32
CA SER A 61 1.18 25.47 -3.66
C SER A 61 0.08 24.54 -4.15
N PRO A 62 -1.16 24.65 -3.63
CA PRO A 62 -2.30 23.87 -4.14
C PRO A 62 -2.53 24.04 -5.65
N GLU A 63 -2.25 25.22 -6.21
CA GLU A 63 -2.40 25.51 -7.63
C GLU A 63 -1.38 24.76 -8.51
N SER A 64 -0.30 24.25 -7.92
CA SER A 64 0.67 23.42 -8.63
C SER A 64 0.15 21.99 -8.92
N ILE A 65 -0.88 21.53 -8.20
CA ILE A 65 -1.46 20.20 -8.38
C ILE A 65 -2.41 20.24 -9.57
N THR A 66 -1.98 19.64 -10.68
CA THR A 66 -2.71 19.65 -11.96
C THR A 66 -3.27 18.29 -12.35
N GLY A 67 -2.96 17.26 -11.58
CA GLY A 67 -3.48 15.91 -11.76
C GLY A 67 -3.70 15.20 -10.43
N ALA A 68 -4.62 14.25 -10.40
CA ALA A 68 -4.89 13.44 -9.22
C ALA A 68 -5.29 12.02 -9.59
N VAL A 69 -4.77 11.04 -8.85
CA VAL A 69 -5.10 9.61 -9.00
C VAL A 69 -5.33 8.96 -7.66
N VAL A 70 -6.27 8.02 -7.60
CA VAL A 70 -6.57 7.27 -6.39
C VAL A 70 -6.70 5.77 -6.65
N SER A 71 -6.16 4.97 -5.74
CA SER A 71 -6.57 3.60 -5.46
C SER A 71 -7.38 3.58 -4.16
N SER A 72 -8.48 2.84 -4.13
CA SER A 72 -9.29 2.74 -2.92
C SER A 72 -9.88 1.34 -2.75
N VAL A 73 -9.72 0.79 -1.55
CA VAL A 73 -10.44 -0.40 -1.07
C VAL A 73 -11.62 -0.01 -0.16
N VAL A 74 -11.92 1.29 -0.04
CA VAL A 74 -13.04 1.86 0.72
C VAL A 74 -13.88 2.74 -0.21
N PRO A 75 -14.80 2.17 -1.00
CA PRO A 75 -15.56 2.89 -2.04
C PRO A 75 -16.34 4.10 -1.52
N GLN A 76 -16.74 4.08 -0.25
CA GLN A 76 -17.50 5.16 0.39
C GLN A 76 -16.73 6.49 0.42
N THR A 77 -15.39 6.46 0.40
CA THR A 77 -14.56 7.67 0.42
C THR A 77 -14.47 8.37 -0.94
N LEU A 78 -14.78 7.67 -2.03
CA LEU A 78 -14.53 8.16 -3.40
C LEU A 78 -15.32 9.42 -3.75
N PHE A 79 -16.55 9.57 -3.23
CA PHE A 79 -17.34 10.77 -3.47
C PHE A 79 -16.62 12.01 -2.91
N ASP A 80 -16.23 11.95 -1.64
CA ASP A 80 -15.57 13.08 -0.98
C ASP A 80 -14.19 13.36 -1.54
N LEU A 81 -13.43 12.35 -1.95
CA LEU A 81 -12.14 12.54 -2.62
C LEU A 81 -12.28 13.18 -4.00
N ARG A 82 -13.35 12.88 -4.77
CA ARG A 82 -13.65 13.60 -6.02
C ARG A 82 -14.01 15.07 -5.77
N GLN A 83 -14.80 15.34 -4.72
CA GLN A 83 -15.12 16.71 -4.33
C GLN A 83 -13.87 17.45 -3.83
N LEU A 84 -13.00 16.79 -3.06
CA LEU A 84 -11.73 17.34 -2.61
C LEU A 84 -10.89 17.82 -3.81
N THR A 85 -10.64 16.94 -4.78
CA THR A 85 -9.77 17.30 -5.91
C THR A 85 -10.40 18.38 -6.79
N LYS A 86 -11.71 18.36 -6.98
CA LYS A 86 -12.43 19.37 -7.75
C LYS A 86 -12.43 20.74 -7.09
N ARG A 87 -12.74 20.81 -5.78
CA ARG A 87 -12.91 22.09 -5.07
C ARG A 87 -11.58 22.74 -4.69
N TYR A 88 -10.62 21.95 -4.21
CA TYR A 88 -9.39 22.46 -3.63
C TYR A 88 -8.23 22.54 -4.61
N PHE A 89 -8.26 21.72 -5.68
CA PHE A 89 -7.17 21.65 -6.66
C PHE A 89 -7.64 21.88 -8.10
N ASN A 90 -8.93 22.09 -8.33
CA ASN A 90 -9.53 22.28 -9.66
C ASN A 90 -9.12 21.20 -10.67
N THR A 91 -8.98 19.94 -10.22
CA THR A 91 -8.59 18.81 -11.06
C THR A 91 -9.56 17.62 -10.92
N GLU A 92 -9.67 16.84 -11.97
CA GLU A 92 -10.49 15.62 -11.96
C GLU A 92 -9.68 14.47 -11.33
N LEU A 93 -10.36 13.62 -10.53
CA LEU A 93 -9.75 12.47 -9.88
C LEU A 93 -9.83 11.23 -10.78
N MET A 94 -8.67 10.73 -11.23
CA MET A 94 -8.58 9.42 -11.86
C MET A 94 -8.73 8.33 -10.80
N VAL A 95 -9.75 7.50 -10.90
CA VAL A 95 -10.00 6.40 -9.94
C VAL A 95 -9.62 5.09 -10.61
N LEU A 96 -8.62 4.39 -10.07
CA LEU A 96 -8.26 3.07 -10.57
C LEU A 96 -9.36 2.06 -10.26
N GLY A 97 -9.67 1.22 -11.26
CA GLY A 97 -10.77 0.26 -11.17
C GLY A 97 -12.16 0.85 -11.44
N ASP A 98 -12.28 2.14 -11.80
CA ASP A 98 -13.55 2.70 -12.29
C ASP A 98 -13.83 2.17 -13.69
N PRO A 99 -14.87 1.31 -13.87
CA PRO A 99 -15.15 0.67 -15.15
C PRO A 99 -15.52 1.67 -16.27
N ARG A 100 -15.93 2.89 -15.90
CA ARG A 100 -16.28 3.95 -16.85
C ARG A 100 -15.07 4.55 -17.54
N LEU A 101 -13.87 4.44 -16.92
CA LEU A 101 -12.66 5.07 -17.42
C LEU A 101 -11.84 4.16 -18.34
N ASN A 102 -12.15 2.86 -18.39
CA ASN A 102 -11.43 1.85 -19.19
C ASN A 102 -9.89 1.98 -19.08
N LEU A 103 -9.40 2.18 -17.84
CA LEU A 103 -7.99 2.43 -17.60
C LEU A 103 -7.15 1.17 -17.82
N LYS A 104 -5.96 1.37 -18.38
CA LYS A 104 -4.96 0.31 -18.44
C LYS A 104 -4.40 0.07 -17.04
N THR A 105 -4.44 -1.16 -16.58
CA THR A 105 -3.88 -1.55 -15.28
C THR A 105 -2.40 -1.93 -15.34
N GLY A 106 -1.87 -2.08 -16.54
CA GLY A 106 -0.47 -2.49 -16.77
C GLY A 106 -0.17 -3.96 -16.40
N VAL A 107 -1.17 -4.69 -15.91
CA VAL A 107 -1.06 -6.08 -15.46
C VAL A 107 -2.20 -6.90 -16.08
N GLY A 108 -1.88 -8.05 -16.67
CA GLY A 108 -2.91 -9.04 -16.97
C GLY A 108 -3.36 -9.72 -15.68
N VAL A 109 -4.65 -10.08 -15.58
CA VAL A 109 -5.20 -10.75 -14.40
C VAL A 109 -5.63 -12.15 -14.80
N LYS A 110 -4.96 -13.17 -14.26
CA LYS A 110 -5.10 -14.59 -14.63
C LYS A 110 -5.59 -15.41 -13.44
N ILE A 111 -6.74 -15.03 -12.90
CA ILE A 111 -7.44 -15.73 -11.81
C ILE A 111 -8.88 -16.02 -12.24
N ASP A 112 -9.59 -16.84 -11.48
CA ASP A 112 -10.95 -17.29 -11.78
C ASP A 112 -11.93 -16.13 -11.95
N ASN A 113 -11.86 -15.15 -11.05
CA ASN A 113 -12.69 -13.94 -11.11
C ASN A 113 -11.83 -12.66 -11.02
N PRO A 114 -11.41 -12.07 -12.15
CA PRO A 114 -10.57 -10.88 -12.18
C PRO A 114 -11.15 -9.66 -11.43
N ALA A 115 -12.47 -9.56 -11.28
CA ALA A 115 -13.13 -8.45 -10.59
C ALA A 115 -12.94 -8.48 -9.06
N GLU A 116 -12.47 -9.59 -8.49
CA GLU A 116 -12.26 -9.72 -7.05
C GLU A 116 -10.90 -9.19 -6.58
N VAL A 117 -9.99 -8.86 -7.50
CA VAL A 117 -8.67 -8.33 -7.12
C VAL A 117 -8.80 -6.87 -6.69
N GLY A 118 -8.34 -6.57 -5.48
CA GLY A 118 -8.25 -5.20 -5.01
C GLY A 118 -7.32 -4.35 -5.88
N ALA A 119 -7.67 -3.09 -6.08
CA ALA A 119 -6.89 -2.18 -6.92
C ALA A 119 -5.46 -1.99 -6.39
N ASP A 120 -5.28 -1.94 -5.08
CA ASP A 120 -3.99 -1.88 -4.39
C ASP A 120 -3.06 -3.03 -4.77
N ARG A 121 -3.59 -4.26 -4.83
CA ARG A 121 -2.83 -5.46 -5.20
C ARG A 121 -2.37 -5.42 -6.66
N LEU A 122 -3.21 -4.92 -7.57
CA LEU A 122 -2.84 -4.72 -8.97
C LEU A 122 -1.79 -3.63 -9.13
N VAL A 123 -1.93 -2.53 -8.40
CA VAL A 123 -0.94 -1.43 -8.39
C VAL A 123 0.41 -1.94 -7.90
N ASN A 124 0.46 -2.67 -6.78
CA ASN A 124 1.68 -3.23 -6.23
C ASN A 124 2.33 -4.22 -7.19
N SER A 125 1.54 -5.10 -7.81
CA SER A 125 2.00 -6.06 -8.81
C SER A 125 2.61 -5.37 -10.03
N PHE A 126 1.93 -4.36 -10.55
CA PHE A 126 2.40 -3.56 -11.67
C PHE A 126 3.70 -2.82 -11.34
N ALA A 127 3.75 -2.13 -10.21
CA ALA A 127 4.93 -1.36 -9.79
C ALA A 127 6.15 -2.25 -9.62
N ALA A 128 5.99 -3.39 -8.94
CA ALA A 128 7.05 -4.34 -8.72
C ALA A 128 7.54 -4.95 -10.04
N TRP A 129 6.62 -5.45 -10.87
CA TRP A 129 7.02 -6.04 -12.16
C TRP A 129 7.65 -5.01 -13.11
N SER A 130 7.12 -3.78 -13.14
CA SER A 130 7.67 -2.70 -13.98
C SER A 130 9.13 -2.41 -13.65
N ARG A 131 9.48 -2.47 -12.36
CA ARG A 131 10.84 -2.21 -11.88
C ARG A 131 11.80 -3.37 -12.09
N TYR A 132 11.36 -4.59 -11.81
CA TYR A 132 12.27 -5.74 -11.74
C TYR A 132 12.23 -6.66 -12.96
N LYS A 133 11.13 -6.69 -13.72
CA LYS A 133 10.93 -7.52 -14.93
C LYS A 133 11.27 -9.00 -14.71
N LYS A 134 10.87 -9.53 -13.55
CA LYS A 134 11.10 -10.93 -13.13
C LYS A 134 9.81 -11.47 -12.52
N PRO A 135 9.62 -12.81 -12.47
CA PRO A 135 8.58 -13.39 -11.62
C PRO A 135 8.85 -13.00 -10.18
N LEU A 136 7.82 -12.60 -9.45
CA LEU A 136 7.98 -12.06 -8.11
C LEU A 136 6.77 -12.32 -7.20
N ILE A 137 7.02 -12.20 -5.90
CA ILE A 137 6.03 -12.20 -4.85
C ILE A 137 6.11 -10.84 -4.16
N VAL A 138 5.00 -10.10 -4.13
CA VAL A 138 4.89 -8.90 -3.29
C VAL A 138 4.27 -9.30 -1.97
N VAL A 139 4.97 -9.06 -0.87
CA VAL A 139 4.45 -9.23 0.50
C VAL A 139 4.09 -7.86 1.03
N ASP A 140 2.79 -7.59 1.21
CA ASP A 140 2.33 -6.33 1.77
C ASP A 140 1.93 -6.51 3.24
N PHE A 141 2.60 -5.79 4.13
CA PHE A 141 2.35 -5.77 5.57
C PHE A 141 1.36 -4.64 5.93
N GLY A 142 0.11 -4.82 5.53
CA GLY A 142 -1.00 -3.90 5.76
C GLY A 142 -1.97 -4.36 6.86
N THR A 143 -3.26 -4.00 6.72
CA THR A 143 -4.37 -4.48 7.57
C THR A 143 -4.51 -6.01 7.47
N ALA A 144 -4.37 -6.56 6.28
CA ALA A 144 -4.04 -7.95 6.03
C ALA A 144 -2.56 -8.06 5.66
N THR A 145 -1.97 -9.25 5.77
CA THR A 145 -0.69 -9.57 5.14
C THR A 145 -0.99 -10.32 3.85
N THR A 146 -0.72 -9.69 2.70
CA THR A 146 -0.98 -10.31 1.40
C THR A 146 0.30 -10.75 0.72
N PHE A 147 0.18 -11.78 -0.12
CA PHE A 147 1.24 -12.31 -0.97
C PHE A 147 0.72 -12.31 -2.39
N ASP A 148 1.13 -11.34 -3.19
CA ASP A 148 0.70 -11.18 -4.56
C ASP A 148 1.72 -11.81 -5.51
N VAL A 149 1.27 -12.73 -6.34
CA VAL A 149 2.12 -13.53 -7.22
C VAL A 149 2.05 -13.00 -8.63
N VAL A 150 3.20 -12.60 -9.17
CA VAL A 150 3.31 -12.05 -10.53
C VAL A 150 4.20 -12.96 -11.37
N SER A 151 3.68 -13.36 -12.54
CA SER A 151 4.38 -14.22 -13.49
C SER A 151 5.56 -13.50 -14.17
N LYS A 152 6.35 -14.26 -14.91
CA LYS A 152 7.45 -13.71 -15.72
C LYS A 152 6.96 -12.78 -16.84
N GLU A 153 5.73 -12.95 -17.30
CA GLU A 153 5.07 -12.11 -18.28
C GLU A 153 4.53 -10.80 -17.69
N GLY A 154 4.45 -10.71 -16.36
CA GLY A 154 3.89 -9.56 -15.64
C GLY A 154 2.41 -9.71 -15.33
N ASP A 155 1.84 -10.90 -15.47
CA ASP A 155 0.46 -11.18 -15.11
C ASP A 155 0.34 -11.44 -13.60
N TYR A 156 -0.69 -10.87 -12.98
CA TYR A 156 -1.13 -11.27 -11.66
C TYR A 156 -1.82 -12.64 -11.77
N ILE A 157 -1.27 -13.64 -11.11
CA ILE A 157 -1.72 -15.03 -11.23
C ILE A 157 -2.36 -15.57 -9.95
N GLY A 158 -2.56 -14.71 -8.95
CA GLY A 158 -3.17 -15.08 -7.69
C GLY A 158 -2.35 -14.64 -6.48
N GLY A 159 -2.66 -15.17 -5.33
CA GLY A 159 -1.93 -14.85 -4.11
C GLY A 159 -2.53 -15.45 -2.85
N VAL A 160 -1.98 -15.04 -1.71
CA VAL A 160 -2.44 -15.48 -0.39
C VAL A 160 -2.82 -14.25 0.43
N ILE A 161 -3.86 -14.38 1.27
CA ILE A 161 -4.28 -13.36 2.22
C ILE A 161 -4.24 -14.00 3.61
N ALA A 162 -3.46 -13.42 4.49
CA ALA A 162 -3.39 -13.78 5.90
C ALA A 162 -3.85 -12.59 6.77
N PRO A 163 -4.26 -12.82 8.02
CA PRO A 163 -4.51 -11.73 8.95
C PRO A 163 -3.29 -10.81 9.04
N GLY A 164 -3.50 -9.50 9.17
CA GLY A 164 -2.40 -8.57 9.42
C GLY A 164 -1.87 -8.71 10.85
N ILE A 165 -0.64 -8.28 11.08
CA ILE A 165 0.06 -8.46 12.37
C ILE A 165 -0.67 -7.74 13.50
N ASN A 166 -1.05 -6.48 13.29
CA ASN A 166 -1.82 -5.71 14.28
C ASN A 166 -3.18 -6.35 14.54
N LEU A 167 -3.88 -6.79 13.48
CA LEU A 167 -5.17 -7.48 13.60
C LEU A 167 -5.04 -8.75 14.46
N SER A 168 -4.00 -9.55 14.26
CA SER A 168 -3.76 -10.77 15.03
C SER A 168 -3.43 -10.48 16.48
N LEU A 169 -2.64 -9.42 16.74
CA LEU A 169 -2.32 -8.98 18.08
C LEU A 169 -3.57 -8.49 18.81
N ASP A 170 -4.39 -7.67 18.15
CA ASP A 170 -5.65 -7.16 18.70
C ASP A 170 -6.65 -8.31 18.98
N ALA A 171 -6.75 -9.28 18.08
CA ALA A 171 -7.58 -10.46 18.27
C ALA A 171 -7.14 -11.28 19.50
N LEU A 172 -5.82 -11.47 19.65
CA LEU A 172 -5.25 -12.18 20.81
C LEU A 172 -5.53 -11.43 22.11
N HIS A 173 -5.33 -10.11 22.14
CA HIS A 173 -5.62 -9.27 23.30
C HIS A 173 -7.09 -9.31 23.71
N ARG A 174 -8.02 -9.20 22.72
CA ARG A 174 -9.48 -9.23 22.98
C ARG A 174 -9.98 -10.61 23.44
N ALA A 175 -9.41 -11.69 22.91
CA ALA A 175 -9.82 -13.05 23.22
C ALA A 175 -9.33 -13.54 24.60
N ALA A 176 -8.26 -12.96 25.13
CA ALA A 176 -7.61 -13.42 26.34
C ALA A 176 -7.59 -12.31 27.42
N ALA A 177 -8.50 -12.38 28.38
CA ALA A 177 -8.73 -11.34 29.40
C ALA A 177 -7.50 -10.91 30.23
N LYS A 178 -6.43 -11.71 30.25
CA LYS A 178 -5.19 -11.44 31.00
C LYS A 178 -4.02 -10.99 30.12
N LEU A 179 -4.17 -10.96 28.78
CA LEU A 179 -3.10 -10.57 27.91
C LEU A 179 -3.10 -9.04 27.69
N PRO A 180 -2.01 -8.34 28.02
CA PRO A 180 -1.95 -6.88 27.85
C PRO A 180 -1.86 -6.49 26.37
N ASN A 181 -2.20 -5.23 26.07
CA ASN A 181 -1.83 -4.65 24.79
C ASN A 181 -0.31 -4.40 24.76
N ILE A 182 0.37 -4.84 23.69
CA ILE A 182 1.81 -4.73 23.53
C ILE A 182 2.16 -4.07 22.20
N ALA A 183 3.35 -3.44 22.14
CA ALA A 183 3.92 -2.98 20.89
C ALA A 183 4.59 -4.14 20.14
N ILE A 184 4.50 -4.12 18.81
CA ILE A 184 5.24 -5.07 17.95
C ILE A 184 6.68 -4.62 17.86
N SER A 185 7.59 -5.46 18.41
CA SER A 185 9.02 -5.23 18.38
C SER A 185 9.78 -6.55 18.38
N PRO A 186 11.03 -6.59 17.85
CA PRO A 186 11.86 -7.77 17.93
C PRO A 186 12.09 -8.15 19.39
N PRO A 187 11.80 -9.39 19.81
CA PRO A 187 12.08 -9.83 21.18
C PRO A 187 13.58 -10.07 21.37
N TYR A 188 14.07 -9.88 22.59
CA TYR A 188 15.48 -10.14 22.92
C TYR A 188 15.87 -11.61 22.73
N LYS A 189 14.93 -12.53 22.99
CA LYS A 189 15.11 -13.99 22.83
C LYS A 189 13.78 -14.65 22.45
N VAL A 190 13.87 -15.82 21.81
CA VAL A 190 12.69 -16.57 21.36
C VAL A 190 11.85 -17.05 22.56
N ILE A 191 12.49 -17.59 23.59
CA ILE A 191 11.79 -18.05 24.79
C ILE A 191 11.52 -16.87 25.71
N GLY A 192 10.27 -16.35 25.68
CA GLY A 192 9.81 -15.32 26.61
C GLY A 192 9.68 -15.88 28.04
N THR A 193 10.19 -15.15 29.03
CA THR A 193 10.13 -15.56 30.45
C THR A 193 9.05 -14.81 31.24
N ASN A 194 8.25 -14.00 30.57
CA ASN A 194 7.06 -13.32 31.08
C ASN A 194 6.03 -13.19 29.94
N THR A 195 4.80 -12.84 30.29
CA THR A 195 3.67 -12.77 29.33
C THR A 195 3.97 -11.84 28.17
N ILE A 196 4.50 -10.64 28.42
CA ILE A 196 4.81 -9.65 27.37
C ILE A 196 5.87 -10.20 26.40
N GLY A 197 6.97 -10.72 26.92
CA GLY A 197 8.04 -11.29 26.10
C GLY A 197 7.58 -12.53 25.31
N ALA A 198 6.71 -13.37 25.89
CA ALA A 198 6.12 -14.51 25.20
C ALA A 198 5.20 -14.07 24.06
N MET A 199 4.35 -13.05 24.28
CA MET A 199 3.48 -12.49 23.25
C MET A 199 4.29 -11.83 22.13
N GLN A 200 5.29 -11.00 22.46
CA GLN A 200 6.18 -10.38 21.47
C GLN A 200 6.87 -11.42 20.60
N SER A 201 7.41 -12.46 21.25
CA SER A 201 8.06 -13.57 20.54
C SER A 201 7.11 -14.32 19.61
N GLY A 202 5.91 -14.64 20.09
CA GLY A 202 4.89 -15.34 19.31
C GLY A 202 4.45 -14.54 18.08
N ILE A 203 4.16 -13.25 18.26
CA ILE A 203 3.77 -12.37 17.14
C ILE A 203 4.95 -12.16 16.19
N TYR A 204 6.13 -11.82 16.68
CA TYR A 204 7.27 -11.50 15.82
C TYR A 204 7.75 -12.72 15.03
N TYR A 205 8.15 -13.78 15.71
CA TYR A 205 8.65 -15.00 15.04
C TYR A 205 7.56 -15.83 14.39
N GLY A 206 6.31 -15.77 14.90
CA GLY A 206 5.16 -16.38 14.23
C GLY A 206 4.94 -15.80 12.83
N TYR A 207 5.06 -14.47 12.67
CA TYR A 207 4.94 -13.84 11.35
C TYR A 207 6.17 -14.03 10.47
N VAL A 208 7.38 -14.09 11.02
CA VAL A 208 8.57 -14.52 10.26
C VAL A 208 8.34 -15.91 9.67
N GLY A 209 7.94 -16.87 10.49
CA GLY A 209 7.66 -18.23 10.03
C GLY A 209 6.49 -18.34 9.06
N LEU A 210 5.44 -17.50 9.24
CA LEU A 210 4.32 -17.41 8.30
C LEU A 210 4.80 -16.95 6.92
N VAL A 211 5.58 -15.86 6.87
CA VAL A 211 6.10 -15.31 5.61
C VAL A 211 7.03 -16.31 4.92
N GLU A 212 8.00 -16.85 5.64
CA GLU A 212 8.94 -17.86 5.10
C GLU A 212 8.21 -19.11 4.59
N GLY A 213 7.25 -19.61 5.39
CA GLY A 213 6.50 -20.80 5.04
C GLY A 213 5.60 -20.62 3.83
N ILE A 214 4.93 -19.47 3.68
CA ILE A 214 4.08 -19.19 2.51
C ILE A 214 4.94 -18.94 1.28
N VAL A 215 5.98 -18.12 1.36
CA VAL A 215 6.90 -17.85 0.25
C VAL A 215 7.52 -19.15 -0.28
N ALA A 216 7.97 -20.05 0.61
CA ALA A 216 8.52 -21.33 0.20
C ALA A 216 7.52 -22.20 -0.58
N ARG A 217 6.25 -22.22 -0.15
CA ARG A 217 5.18 -22.97 -0.82
C ARG A 217 4.83 -22.35 -2.17
N ILE A 218 4.73 -21.02 -2.27
CA ILE A 218 4.48 -20.33 -3.54
C ILE A 218 5.62 -20.62 -4.53
N LYS A 219 6.90 -20.51 -4.10
CA LYS A 219 8.05 -20.80 -4.96
C LYS A 219 8.07 -22.27 -5.41
N ALA A 220 7.70 -23.19 -4.54
CA ALA A 220 7.61 -24.61 -4.87
C ALA A 220 6.50 -24.89 -5.90
N GLU A 221 5.32 -24.29 -5.74
CA GLU A 221 4.18 -24.42 -6.66
C GLU A 221 4.47 -23.78 -8.02
N TYR A 222 5.03 -22.57 -8.02
CA TYR A 222 5.42 -21.87 -9.26
C TYR A 222 6.56 -22.57 -10.00
N ASN A 223 7.31 -23.42 -9.31
CA ASN A 223 8.42 -24.25 -9.83
C ASN A 223 9.51 -23.43 -10.57
N SER A 224 9.78 -22.21 -10.11
CA SER A 224 10.84 -21.33 -10.64
C SER A 224 11.28 -20.32 -9.58
N PRO A 225 12.53 -19.82 -9.67
CA PRO A 225 12.97 -18.74 -8.80
C PRO A 225 12.08 -17.49 -8.93
N MET A 226 11.68 -16.92 -7.78
CA MET A 226 10.89 -15.70 -7.70
C MET A 226 11.55 -14.71 -6.76
N LEU A 227 11.58 -13.44 -7.16
CA LEU A 227 12.00 -12.34 -6.32
C LEU A 227 10.94 -12.05 -5.26
N VAL A 228 11.36 -11.76 -4.03
CA VAL A 228 10.43 -11.40 -2.95
C VAL A 228 10.64 -9.95 -2.54
N ILE A 229 9.59 -9.16 -2.67
CA ILE A 229 9.57 -7.73 -2.37
C ILE A 229 8.58 -7.49 -1.25
N ALA A 230 8.98 -6.75 -0.22
CA ALA A 230 8.09 -6.36 0.87
C ALA A 230 7.70 -4.89 0.76
N THR A 231 6.44 -4.61 1.05
CA THR A 231 5.88 -3.26 1.18
C THR A 231 4.97 -3.18 2.41
N GLY A 232 4.42 -2.00 2.68
CA GLY A 232 3.56 -1.77 3.83
C GLY A 232 4.30 -1.33 5.09
N GLY A 233 3.53 -0.95 6.11
CA GLY A 233 4.05 -0.23 7.28
C GLY A 233 5.05 -1.01 8.16
N LEU A 234 4.99 -2.33 8.15
CA LEU A 234 5.87 -3.19 8.96
C LEU A 234 6.95 -3.91 8.12
N ALA A 235 7.02 -3.67 6.80
CA ALA A 235 7.98 -4.32 5.91
C ALA A 235 9.43 -4.22 6.39
N SER A 236 9.87 -3.00 6.73
CA SER A 236 11.25 -2.76 7.20
C SER A 236 11.59 -3.46 8.52
N LEU A 237 10.59 -3.70 9.37
CA LEU A 237 10.78 -4.42 10.63
C LEU A 237 11.00 -5.91 10.38
N TYR A 238 10.15 -6.51 9.54
CA TYR A 238 10.17 -7.95 9.31
C TYR A 238 11.26 -8.40 8.33
N ALA A 239 11.61 -7.58 7.33
CA ALA A 239 12.68 -7.89 6.39
C ALA A 239 14.03 -8.14 7.06
N LYS A 240 14.28 -7.52 8.21
CA LYS A 240 15.53 -7.75 8.98
C LYS A 240 15.66 -9.17 9.54
N ALA A 241 14.53 -9.83 9.79
CA ALA A 241 14.49 -11.17 10.39
C ALA A 241 14.02 -12.25 9.41
N CYS A 242 13.64 -11.88 8.20
CA CYS A 242 13.06 -12.76 7.20
C CYS A 242 13.93 -12.75 5.93
N PRO A 243 14.97 -13.61 5.83
CA PRO A 243 15.94 -13.61 4.74
C PRO A 243 15.33 -13.88 3.35
N VAL A 244 14.11 -14.41 3.29
CA VAL A 244 13.41 -14.62 2.02
C VAL A 244 12.97 -13.33 1.35
N ILE A 245 12.90 -12.20 2.11
CA ILE A 245 12.61 -10.87 1.59
C ILE A 245 13.90 -10.26 1.04
N GLU A 246 13.97 -10.08 -0.27
CA GLU A 246 15.17 -9.60 -0.96
C GLU A 246 15.20 -8.07 -1.09
N HIS A 247 14.01 -7.44 -1.18
CA HIS A 247 13.88 -5.99 -1.28
C HIS A 247 12.74 -5.46 -0.42
N VAL A 248 12.90 -4.24 0.10
CA VAL A 248 11.84 -3.48 0.77
C VAL A 248 11.60 -2.21 -0.02
N ASP A 249 10.35 -1.98 -0.40
CA ASP A 249 9.90 -0.75 -1.06
C ASP A 249 8.65 -0.23 -0.33
N ALA A 250 8.86 0.72 0.57
CA ALA A 250 7.79 1.28 1.40
C ALA A 250 6.79 2.13 0.60
N ASP A 251 7.22 2.65 -0.55
CA ASP A 251 6.44 3.56 -1.41
C ASP A 251 5.98 2.89 -2.70
N LEU A 252 6.00 1.54 -2.75
CA LEU A 252 5.68 0.75 -3.93
C LEU A 252 4.33 1.15 -4.55
N THR A 253 3.27 1.19 -3.72
CA THR A 253 1.91 1.56 -4.14
C THR A 253 1.86 2.98 -4.71
N ILE A 254 2.50 3.93 -4.03
CA ILE A 254 2.51 5.34 -4.42
C ILE A 254 3.23 5.54 -5.76
N HIS A 255 4.37 4.89 -5.97
CA HIS A 255 5.06 4.90 -7.25
C HIS A 255 4.28 4.19 -8.36
N GLY A 256 3.63 3.07 -8.04
CA GLY A 256 2.77 2.36 -8.97
C GLY A 256 1.58 3.20 -9.45
N LEU A 257 0.92 3.91 -8.53
CA LEU A 257 -0.18 4.82 -8.84
C LEU A 257 0.26 5.94 -9.78
N LYS A 258 1.42 6.55 -9.50
CA LYS A 258 2.00 7.57 -10.40
C LYS A 258 2.22 7.02 -11.80
N GLN A 259 2.87 5.86 -11.92
CA GLN A 259 3.14 5.24 -13.22
C GLN A 259 1.86 4.90 -13.98
N LEU A 260 0.84 4.40 -13.27
CA LEU A 260 -0.47 4.12 -13.88
C LEU A 260 -1.19 5.39 -14.33
N TYR A 261 -1.08 6.48 -13.57
CA TYR A 261 -1.59 7.79 -14.01
C TYR A 261 -0.92 8.21 -15.33
N GLU A 262 0.40 8.21 -15.39
CA GLU A 262 1.18 8.59 -16.59
C GLU A 262 0.90 7.70 -17.82
N MET A 263 0.57 6.43 -17.60
CA MET A 263 0.23 5.50 -18.68
C MET A 263 -1.17 5.75 -19.26
N ASN A 264 -2.04 6.47 -18.53
CA ASN A 264 -3.44 6.69 -18.87
C ASN A 264 -3.75 8.17 -19.20
N THR A 265 -2.79 9.04 -19.17
CA THR A 265 -2.86 10.45 -19.60
C THR A 265 -1.97 10.71 -20.82
#